data_7352b35730068eb8f46629d880c26d51
#
_entry.id   7352b35730068eb8f46629d880c26d51
#
_cell.length_a   1.000
_cell.length_b   1.000
_cell.length_c   1.000
_cell.angle_alpha   90.00
_cell.angle_beta   90.00
_cell.angle_gamma   90.00
#
_symmetry.space_group_name_H-M   'P 1'
#
loop_
_entity.id
_entity.type
_entity.pdbx_description
1 polymer ?
#
loop_
_entity_poly.entity_id
_entity_poly.type
_entity_poly.pdbx_seq_one_letter_code
_entity_poly.pdbx_strand_id
1 'polypeptide(L)' 'MREYTFVPMGRTPQGIVQKMAEPKIIEARSLKKALIKYSVPTEFCTFAVIYWTSKKGNESKKVVTLPYKSRKERKGRLWE' A
#
# COMPACT_ATOMS: atom_id res chain seq x y z
N MET A 1 -12.53 14.02 -0.97
CA MET A 1 -11.64 12.88 -0.68
C MET A 1 -11.68 11.87 -1.80
N ARG A 2 -10.63 11.09 -1.93
CA ARG A 2 -10.56 10.01 -2.92
C ARG A 2 -10.55 8.66 -2.24
N GLU A 3 -11.06 7.68 -2.94
CA GLU A 3 -11.00 6.30 -2.48
C GLU A 3 -9.78 5.62 -3.11
N TYR A 4 -8.98 5.00 -2.26
CA TYR A 4 -7.80 4.25 -2.69
C TYR A 4 -8.04 2.79 -2.34
N THR A 5 -7.95 1.91 -3.32
CA THR A 5 -8.12 0.48 -3.12
C THR A 5 -6.75 -0.16 -2.96
N PHE A 6 -6.50 -0.74 -1.78
CA PHE A 6 -5.24 -1.40 -1.47
C PHE A 6 -5.40 -2.91 -1.63
N VAL A 7 -4.59 -3.51 -2.49
CA VAL A 7 -4.56 -4.95 -2.68
C VAL A 7 -3.25 -5.46 -2.10
N PRO A 8 -3.27 -6.09 -0.91
CA PRO A 8 -2.05 -6.60 -0.28
C PRO A 8 -1.55 -7.83 -1.03
N MET A 9 -0.28 -7.81 -1.38
CA MET A 9 0.36 -8.88 -2.15
C MET A 9 1.58 -9.43 -1.42
N GLY A 10 1.93 -10.64 -1.74
CA GLY A 10 3.10 -11.28 -1.18
C GLY A 10 3.51 -12.48 -2.01
N ARG A 11 4.60 -13.13 -1.60
CA ARG A 11 5.11 -14.32 -2.28
C ARG A 11 4.92 -15.57 -1.41
N THR A 12 4.53 -16.66 -2.06
CA THR A 12 4.49 -17.95 -1.40
C THR A 12 5.91 -18.50 -1.26
N PRO A 13 6.13 -19.53 -0.42
CA PRO A 13 7.43 -20.22 -0.35
C PRO A 13 7.92 -20.73 -1.70
N GLN A 14 7.00 -21.01 -2.64
CA GLN A 14 7.34 -21.45 -3.98
C GLN A 14 7.72 -20.27 -4.91
N GLY A 15 7.65 -19.03 -4.42
CA GLY A 15 8.00 -17.86 -5.21
C GLY A 15 6.86 -17.29 -6.04
N ILE A 16 5.64 -17.78 -5.86
CA ILE A 16 4.47 -17.30 -6.60
C ILE A 16 3.92 -16.04 -5.92
N VAL A 17 3.74 -14.98 -6.71
CA VAL A 17 3.14 -13.74 -6.22
C VAL A 17 1.62 -13.88 -6.23
N GLN A 18 0.99 -13.58 -5.11
CA GLN A 18 -0.46 -13.69 -4.99
C GLN A 18 -1.02 -12.68 -3.98
N LYS A 19 -2.33 -12.47 -4.06
CA LYS A 19 -3.05 -11.63 -3.11
C LYS A 19 -3.06 -12.32 -1.75
N MET A 20 -2.66 -11.60 -0.70
CA MET A 20 -2.56 -12.16 0.65
C MET A 20 -3.78 -11.89 1.52
N ALA A 21 -4.62 -10.94 1.15
CA ALA A 21 -5.84 -10.61 1.88
C ALA A 21 -6.80 -9.87 0.95
N GLU A 22 -8.03 -9.66 1.42
CA GLU A 22 -9.03 -8.95 0.64
C GLU A 22 -8.64 -7.49 0.41
N PRO A 23 -8.98 -6.93 -0.76
CA PRO A 23 -8.74 -5.51 -1.01
C PRO A 23 -9.44 -4.64 0.02
N LYS A 24 -8.78 -3.54 0.41
CA LYS A 24 -9.33 -2.60 1.36
C LYS A 24 -9.42 -1.22 0.73
N ILE A 25 -10.57 -0.57 0.90
CA ILE A 25 -10.78 0.79 0.41
C ILE A 25 -10.52 1.78 1.53
N ILE A 26 -9.66 2.76 1.28
CA ILE A 26 -9.33 3.80 2.23
C ILE A 26 -9.61 5.16 1.61
N GLU A 27 -10.40 5.97 2.29
CA GLU A 27 -10.65 7.35 1.87
C GLU A 27 -9.58 8.26 2.46
N ALA A 28 -8.98 9.09 1.62
CA ALA A 28 -7.98 10.04 2.04
C ALA A 28 -7.86 11.18 1.03
N ARG A 29 -7.26 12.27 1.44
CA ARG A 29 -7.06 13.43 0.57
C ARG A 29 -5.94 13.22 -0.43
N SER A 30 -5.00 12.35 -0.10
CA SER A 30 -3.86 12.07 -0.95
C SER A 30 -3.41 10.63 -0.77
N LEU A 31 -2.65 10.11 -1.73
CA LEU A 31 -2.08 8.78 -1.65
C LEU A 31 -1.20 8.62 -0.41
N LYS A 32 -0.41 9.63 -0.10
CA LYS A 32 0.47 9.60 1.08
C LYS A 32 -0.33 9.42 2.37
N LYS A 33 -1.45 10.13 2.51
CA LYS A 33 -2.31 10.00 3.68
C LYS A 33 -3.01 8.65 3.73
N ALA A 34 -3.38 8.11 2.57
CA ALA A 34 -3.96 6.78 2.49
C ALA A 34 -2.96 5.72 2.95
N LEU A 35 -1.70 5.86 2.54
CA LEU A 35 -0.64 4.93 2.95
C LEU A 35 -0.43 4.93 4.46
N ILE A 36 -0.53 6.09 5.09
CA ILE A 36 -0.39 6.20 6.55
C ILE A 36 -1.54 5.53 7.27
N LYS A 37 -2.74 5.62 6.71
CA LYS A 37 -3.94 5.01 7.31
C LYS A 37 -3.99 3.49 7.11
N TYR A 38 -3.29 2.98 6.12
CA TYR A 38 -3.36 1.56 5.78
C TYR A 38 -2.65 0.70 6.82
N SER A 39 -3.34 -0.31 7.33
CA SER A 39 -2.76 -1.31 8.22
C SER A 39 -2.54 -2.60 7.44
N VAL A 40 -1.32 -3.11 7.49
CA VAL A 40 -0.96 -4.36 6.81
C VAL A 40 -1.69 -5.52 7.48
N PRO A 41 -2.50 -6.29 6.73
CA PRO A 41 -3.32 -7.34 7.33
C PRO A 41 -2.54 -8.55 7.83
N THR A 42 -1.40 -8.84 7.24
CA THR A 42 -0.55 -9.95 7.67
C THR A 42 0.92 -9.61 7.45
N GLU A 43 1.80 -10.27 8.20
CA GLU A 43 3.25 -10.09 8.06
C GLU A 43 3.80 -10.65 6.75
N PHE A 44 3.01 -11.46 6.05
CA PHE A 44 3.42 -12.05 4.78
C PHE A 44 3.24 -11.11 3.60
N CYS A 45 2.58 -9.98 3.79
CA CYS A 45 2.44 -8.98 2.74
C CYS A 45 3.76 -8.25 2.54
N THR A 46 4.30 -8.32 1.32
CA THR A 46 5.58 -7.68 1.00
C THR A 46 5.39 -6.39 0.21
N PHE A 47 4.27 -6.25 -0.47
CA PHE A 47 3.95 -5.03 -1.20
C PHE A 47 2.44 -4.91 -1.36
N ALA A 48 1.98 -3.73 -1.76
CA ALA A 48 0.58 -3.49 -2.05
C ALA A 48 0.45 -2.79 -3.41
N VAL A 49 -0.57 -3.16 -4.16
CA VAL A 49 -0.93 -2.45 -5.38
C VAL A 49 -2.09 -1.55 -5.01
N ILE A 50 -1.97 -0.27 -5.30
CA ILE A 50 -2.96 0.73 -4.92
C ILE A 50 -3.61 1.28 -6.18
N TYR A 51 -4.94 1.23 -6.24
CA TYR A 51 -5.72 1.73 -7.37
C TYR A 51 -6.55 2.92 -6.93
N TRP A 52 -6.66 3.92 -7.79
CA TRP A 52 -7.56 5.05 -7.56
C TRP A 52 -7.92 5.69 -8.89
N THR A 53 -8.97 6.52 -8.86
CA THR A 53 -9.38 7.28 -10.03
C THR A 53 -8.95 8.73 -9.85
N SER A 54 -8.25 9.27 -10.84
CA SER A 54 -7.81 10.67 -10.81
C SER A 54 -8.98 11.63 -11.01
N LYS A 55 -8.75 12.92 -10.77
CA LYS A 55 -9.79 13.95 -10.98
C LYS A 55 -10.33 13.97 -12.40
N LYS A 56 -9.52 13.56 -13.36
CA LYS A 56 -9.91 13.51 -14.77
C LYS A 56 -10.66 12.23 -15.15
N GLY A 57 -10.89 11.34 -14.19
CA GLY A 57 -11.56 10.07 -14.43
C GLY A 57 -10.65 8.95 -14.91
N ASN A 58 -9.34 9.18 -14.98
CA ASN A 58 -8.39 8.16 -15.38
C ASN A 58 -8.03 7.26 -14.21
N GLU A 59 -7.95 5.96 -14.48
CA GLU A 59 -7.50 5.02 -13.47
C GLU A 59 -5.99 5.11 -13.31
N SER A 60 -5.56 5.10 -12.06
CA SER A 60 -4.14 5.15 -11.72
C SER A 60 -3.81 4.00 -10.78
N LYS A 61 -2.57 3.55 -10.80
CA LYS A 61 -2.10 2.53 -9.87
C LYS A 61 -0.67 2.79 -9.47
N LYS A 62 -0.30 2.28 -8.28
CA LYS A 62 1.06 2.38 -7.79
C LYS A 62 1.36 1.15 -6.94
N VAL A 63 2.60 0.64 -7.04
CA VAL A 63 3.07 -0.46 -6.20
C VAL A 63 3.93 0.13 -5.10
N VAL A 64 3.65 -0.25 -3.85
CA VAL A 64 4.35 0.24 -2.68
C VAL A 64 4.84 -0.92 -1.84
N THR A 65 6.10 -0.88 -1.44
CA THR A 65 6.68 -1.91 -0.57
C THR A 65 6.09 -1.81 0.83
N LEU A 66 5.73 -2.94 1.40
CA LEU A 66 5.19 -3.01 2.76
C LEU A 66 6.21 -3.61 3.73
N PRO A 67 6.13 -3.23 5.00
CA PRO A 67 5.27 -2.17 5.52
C PRO A 67 5.74 -0.79 5.06
N TYR A 68 4.78 0.11 4.82
CA TYR A 68 5.11 1.47 4.45
C TYR A 68 5.62 2.23 5.66
N LYS A 69 6.74 2.93 5.49
CA LYS A 69 7.31 3.76 6.54
C LYS A 69 7.37 5.21 6.08
N SER A 70 6.99 6.10 6.97
CA SER A 70 7.06 7.51 6.69
C SER A 70 8.51 7.94 6.53
N ARG A 71 8.71 9.07 5.87
CA ARG A 71 10.05 9.62 5.67
C ARG A 71 10.78 9.84 7.00
N LYS A 72 10.05 10.24 8.03
CA LYS A 72 10.59 10.47 9.35
C LYS A 72 11.09 9.16 9.98
N GLU A 73 10.35 8.09 9.84
CA GLU A 73 10.75 6.79 10.35
C GLU A 73 11.97 6.25 9.62
N ARG A 74 12.07 6.51 8.30
CA ARG A 74 13.23 6.11 7.52
C ARG A 74 14.49 6.79 8.00
N LYS A 75 14.40 8.09 8.33
CA LYS A 75 15.53 8.83 8.87
C LYS A 75 16.00 8.24 10.20
N GLY A 76 15.07 7.92 11.08
CA GLY A 76 15.42 7.30 12.35
C GLY A 76 16.21 6.02 12.15
N ARG A 77 15.85 5.23 11.16
CA ARG A 77 16.55 3.97 10.89
C ARG A 77 17.97 4.13 10.38
N LEU A 78 18.21 5.20 9.64
CA LEU A 78 19.55 5.45 9.10
C LEU A 78 20.59 5.73 10.18
N TRP A 79 20.13 6.09 11.37
CA TRP A 79 21.02 6.41 12.47
C TRP A 79 21.25 5.24 13.43
N GLU A 80 20.56 4.16 13.22
CA GLU A 80 20.78 2.93 13.97
C GLU A 80 21.91 2.09 13.33
#